data_5aa141f3a270a9c320d4cff115ac1890
#
_entry.id   5aa141f3a270a9c320d4cff115ac1890
#
_cell.length_a   1.000
_cell.length_b   1.000
_cell.length_c   1.000
_cell.angle_alpha   90.00
_cell.angle_beta   90.00
_cell.angle_gamma   90.00
#
_symmetry.space_group_name_H-M   'P 1'
#
loop_
_entity.id
_entity.type
_entity.pdbx_description
1 polymer ?
#
loop_
_entity_poly.entity_id
_entity_poly.type
_entity_poly.pdbx_seq_one_letter_code
_entity_poly.pdbx_strand_id
1 'polypeptide(L)'
;MEDDDLECTTCEMEIEQGDEMILDEQVYCADCAFTCDSCHALAFADIMVRAGDESYCTDCAMYCDNCSEGTLNDDTCNVDDSSWCQGCWENSTFYCDNCSTTYPDHYTNLYVQGSTYCETCADRRLSYCDSCDEYSHNDSPCDCDSDSRCCNGISRGSVHSYDCRPEQDNLTFHGISNNKLYLGFELECEIIGSYRNDDLLTIASDFGTSRLEGIARLKHDGSIGRVNGEQVGDNGFEIVTDPHTHLTYRENSDRLWDTIELLRKDYKARSWDTQNCGLHVHVSREGFSNGAHMHRFLSLVYRNAPHMVKFAGRLSDYARFNDVYEKRHDEYDRPTFTFSLKNKLDYDRRHRTERMSAVNTQNEHTIELRFFKGTMNKAGVLSALDLTQAMVEYTREVRLSDVLMGALTWEWFADYVVSNNGLYPDLYNRLDKIDLVDIKNLPKINA
;
A
#
# COMPACT_ATOMS: atom_id res chain seq x y z
N MET A 1 -39.86 -16.98 63.05
CA MET A 1 -39.65 -17.40 61.68
C MET A 1 -38.36 -16.68 61.33
N GLU A 2 -37.31 -17.48 61.16
CA GLU A 2 -36.02 -16.94 60.69
C GLU A 2 -36.29 -16.48 59.26
N ASP A 3 -36.03 -15.21 58.96
CA ASP A 3 -35.95 -14.72 57.59
C ASP A 3 -34.72 -15.43 57.03
N ASP A 4 -34.93 -16.46 56.20
CA ASP A 4 -33.84 -17.07 55.41
C ASP A 4 -33.45 -15.97 54.40
N ASP A 5 -32.28 -15.34 54.64
CA ASP A 5 -31.70 -14.38 53.72
C ASP A 5 -31.44 -15.13 52.39
N LEU A 6 -32.10 -14.66 51.31
CA LEU A 6 -31.92 -15.21 49.97
C LEU A 6 -30.60 -14.72 49.41
N GLU A 7 -29.68 -15.62 49.10
CA GLU A 7 -28.38 -15.31 48.50
C GLU A 7 -28.33 -15.72 47.01
N CYS A 8 -27.71 -14.91 46.20
CA CYS A 8 -27.48 -15.21 44.78
C CYS A 8 -26.49 -16.38 44.59
N THR A 9 -26.90 -17.38 43.88
CA THR A 9 -26.08 -18.59 43.63
C THR A 9 -24.74 -18.30 42.94
N THR A 10 -24.63 -17.22 42.16
CA THR A 10 -23.41 -16.87 41.41
C THR A 10 -22.48 -15.92 42.16
N CYS A 11 -22.99 -14.83 42.75
CA CYS A 11 -22.17 -13.79 43.36
C CYS A 11 -22.25 -13.74 44.88
N GLU A 12 -23.06 -14.62 45.50
CA GLU A 12 -23.26 -14.70 46.96
C GLU A 12 -23.78 -13.41 47.60
N MET A 13 -24.30 -12.49 46.80
CA MET A 13 -24.93 -11.26 47.27
C MET A 13 -26.34 -11.54 47.81
N GLU A 14 -26.71 -10.87 48.91
CA GLU A 14 -28.03 -10.92 49.49
C GLU A 14 -29.07 -10.31 48.52
N ILE A 15 -30.23 -10.97 48.35
CA ILE A 15 -31.30 -10.57 47.44
C ILE A 15 -32.50 -10.13 48.27
N GLU A 16 -33.02 -8.91 48.00
CA GLU A 16 -34.23 -8.44 48.66
C GLU A 16 -35.44 -9.32 48.26
N GLN A 17 -36.30 -9.63 49.20
CA GLN A 17 -37.45 -10.46 48.97
C GLN A 17 -38.40 -9.85 47.91
N GLY A 18 -38.56 -10.54 46.79
CA GLY A 18 -39.35 -10.11 45.63
C GLY A 18 -38.53 -9.74 44.40
N ASP A 19 -37.19 -9.63 44.54
CA ASP A 19 -36.23 -9.35 43.42
C ASP A 19 -35.48 -10.60 43.00
N GLU A 20 -35.87 -11.78 43.54
CA GLU A 20 -35.26 -13.07 43.16
C GLU A 20 -35.66 -13.53 41.77
N MET A 21 -34.67 -13.92 40.98
CA MET A 21 -34.82 -14.58 39.68
C MET A 21 -34.55 -16.07 39.85
N ILE A 22 -35.49 -16.94 39.48
CA ILE A 22 -35.35 -18.40 39.61
C ILE A 22 -35.08 -19.02 38.24
N LEU A 23 -33.88 -19.56 38.08
CA LEU A 23 -33.48 -20.27 36.88
C LEU A 23 -32.88 -21.65 37.29
N ASP A 24 -33.36 -22.72 36.67
CA ASP A 24 -32.96 -24.10 36.98
C ASP A 24 -33.00 -24.47 38.48
N GLU A 25 -34.09 -24.05 39.16
CA GLU A 25 -34.32 -24.28 40.59
C GLU A 25 -33.32 -23.55 41.53
N GLN A 26 -32.52 -22.62 41.02
CA GLN A 26 -31.58 -21.81 41.79
C GLN A 26 -31.97 -20.33 41.72
N VAL A 27 -31.54 -19.56 42.77
CA VAL A 27 -31.90 -18.15 42.93
C VAL A 27 -30.73 -17.25 42.48
N TYR A 28 -31.05 -16.22 41.71
CA TYR A 28 -30.08 -15.24 41.17
C TYR A 28 -30.56 -13.81 41.39
N CYS A 29 -29.63 -12.90 41.57
CA CYS A 29 -29.91 -11.46 41.58
C CYS A 29 -29.99 -10.89 40.12
N ALA A 30 -30.50 -9.67 39.99
CA ALA A 30 -30.65 -8.98 38.73
C ALA A 30 -29.31 -8.67 37.98
N ASP A 31 -28.16 -8.76 38.69
CA ASP A 31 -26.84 -8.60 38.07
C ASP A 31 -26.32 -9.92 37.47
N CYS A 32 -26.81 -11.08 37.92
CA CYS A 32 -26.37 -12.39 37.48
C CYS A 32 -27.33 -13.09 36.51
N ALA A 33 -28.62 -12.73 36.56
CA ALA A 33 -29.63 -13.20 35.62
C ALA A 33 -30.52 -12.07 35.15
N PHE A 34 -31.17 -12.22 34.03
CA PHE A 34 -32.08 -11.23 33.46
C PHE A 34 -33.24 -11.89 32.74
N THR A 35 -34.32 -11.12 32.53
CA THR A 35 -35.46 -11.53 31.71
C THR A 35 -35.24 -11.02 30.29
N CYS A 36 -35.28 -11.91 29.31
CA CYS A 36 -35.18 -11.52 27.90
C CYS A 36 -36.37 -10.66 27.47
N ASP A 37 -36.11 -9.47 26.92
CA ASP A 37 -37.18 -8.53 26.53
C ASP A 37 -38.03 -9.04 25.35
N SER A 38 -37.52 -10.03 24.57
CA SER A 38 -38.28 -10.64 23.47
C SER A 38 -39.13 -11.83 23.90
N CYS A 39 -38.53 -12.89 24.45
CA CYS A 39 -39.21 -14.13 24.74
C CYS A 39 -39.64 -14.27 26.22
N HIS A 40 -39.26 -13.34 27.06
CA HIS A 40 -39.49 -13.31 28.50
C HIS A 40 -38.91 -14.50 29.28
N ALA A 41 -38.01 -15.27 28.68
CA ALA A 41 -37.25 -16.30 29.34
C ALA A 41 -36.16 -15.68 30.23
N LEU A 42 -35.89 -16.33 31.36
CA LEU A 42 -34.75 -15.97 32.22
C LEU A 42 -33.48 -16.54 31.59
N ALA A 43 -32.40 -15.77 31.59
CA ALA A 43 -31.09 -16.15 31.12
C ALA A 43 -29.98 -15.55 31.99
N PHE A 44 -28.75 -16.09 31.89
CA PHE A 44 -27.61 -15.56 32.63
C PHE A 44 -27.08 -14.27 32.00
N ALA A 45 -26.68 -13.33 32.86
CA ALA A 45 -26.23 -12.00 32.41
C ALA A 45 -24.91 -12.05 31.63
N ASP A 46 -24.07 -13.06 31.79
CA ASP A 46 -22.79 -13.26 31.08
C ASP A 46 -22.96 -13.61 29.60
N ILE A 47 -24.15 -14.10 29.21
CA ILE A 47 -24.49 -14.42 27.81
C ILE A 47 -25.52 -13.46 27.22
N MET A 48 -25.76 -12.35 27.88
CA MET A 48 -26.71 -11.33 27.44
C MET A 48 -26.26 -10.58 26.21
N VAL A 49 -27.16 -10.40 25.25
CA VAL A 49 -26.98 -9.53 24.09
C VAL A 49 -27.75 -8.24 24.31
N ARG A 50 -27.05 -7.09 24.26
CA ARG A 50 -27.68 -5.78 24.33
C ARG A 50 -27.94 -5.19 22.97
N ALA A 51 -29.18 -4.83 22.65
CA ALA A 51 -29.55 -4.10 21.45
C ALA A 51 -30.34 -2.86 21.83
N GLY A 52 -29.70 -1.69 21.72
CA GLY A 52 -30.25 -0.44 22.31
C GLY A 52 -30.29 -0.48 23.82
N ASP A 53 -31.46 -0.14 24.40
CA ASP A 53 -31.70 -0.15 25.85
C ASP A 53 -32.23 -1.50 26.36
N GLU A 54 -32.43 -2.48 25.48
CA GLU A 54 -33.07 -3.76 25.79
C GLU A 54 -32.06 -4.91 25.88
N SER A 55 -32.40 -5.96 26.61
CA SER A 55 -31.55 -7.11 26.91
C SER A 55 -32.16 -8.41 26.42
N TYR A 56 -31.43 -9.20 25.66
CA TYR A 56 -31.92 -10.38 24.99
C TYR A 56 -31.08 -11.61 25.30
N CYS A 57 -31.70 -12.79 25.31
CA CYS A 57 -30.99 -14.05 25.34
C CYS A 57 -30.43 -14.38 23.94
N THR A 58 -29.45 -15.28 23.86
CA THR A 58 -28.79 -15.69 22.62
C THR A 58 -29.70 -16.40 21.62
N ASP A 59 -30.87 -16.89 22.07
CA ASP A 59 -31.88 -17.45 21.16
C ASP A 59 -32.67 -16.36 20.43
N CYS A 60 -32.76 -15.15 20.99
CA CYS A 60 -33.51 -14.02 20.43
C CYS A 60 -32.63 -12.99 19.73
N ALA A 61 -31.40 -12.80 20.15
CA ALA A 61 -30.48 -11.82 19.58
C ALA A 61 -29.05 -12.33 19.52
N MET A 62 -28.25 -11.68 18.71
CA MET A 62 -26.83 -11.93 18.54
C MET A 62 -26.05 -10.64 18.35
N TYR A 63 -24.74 -10.69 18.44
CA TYR A 63 -23.88 -9.58 18.05
C TYR A 63 -23.57 -9.66 16.55
N CYS A 64 -23.71 -8.52 15.88
CA CYS A 64 -23.35 -8.39 14.47
C CYS A 64 -21.84 -8.61 14.28
N ASP A 65 -21.46 -9.51 13.38
CA ASP A 65 -20.04 -9.83 13.13
C ASP A 65 -19.24 -8.67 12.52
N ASN A 66 -19.94 -7.66 11.95
CA ASN A 66 -19.28 -6.50 11.36
C ASN A 66 -19.11 -5.32 12.33
N CYS A 67 -20.17 -4.92 13.05
CA CYS A 67 -20.10 -3.75 13.95
C CYS A 67 -20.05 -4.12 15.44
N SER A 68 -20.23 -5.39 15.77
CA SER A 68 -20.30 -5.90 17.17
C SER A 68 -21.44 -5.33 18.01
N GLU A 69 -22.43 -4.70 17.39
CA GLU A 69 -23.65 -4.27 18.09
C GLU A 69 -24.67 -5.41 18.14
N GLY A 70 -25.46 -5.45 19.20
CA GLY A 70 -26.51 -6.44 19.35
C GLY A 70 -27.66 -6.17 18.38
N THR A 71 -28.22 -7.24 17.83
CA THR A 71 -29.36 -7.20 16.91
C THR A 71 -30.25 -8.43 17.12
N LEU A 72 -31.55 -8.31 16.86
CA LEU A 72 -32.46 -9.46 16.91
C LEU A 72 -32.14 -10.46 15.82
N ASN A 73 -32.28 -11.75 16.11
CA ASN A 73 -31.99 -12.80 15.12
C ASN A 73 -32.87 -12.69 13.88
N ASP A 74 -34.09 -12.18 14.01
CA ASP A 74 -35.00 -11.94 12.90
C ASP A 74 -34.59 -10.77 12.00
N ASP A 75 -33.74 -9.86 12.50
CA ASP A 75 -33.22 -8.69 11.79
C ASP A 75 -31.77 -8.91 11.27
N THR A 76 -31.31 -10.16 11.23
CA THR A 76 -29.98 -10.49 10.73
C THR A 76 -29.99 -10.94 9.28
N CYS A 77 -28.93 -10.60 8.57
CA CYS A 77 -28.68 -11.02 7.20
C CYS A 77 -27.39 -11.84 7.12
N ASN A 78 -27.40 -12.91 6.32
CA ASN A 78 -26.19 -13.69 6.07
C ASN A 78 -25.31 -13.01 5.04
N VAL A 79 -24.04 -12.84 5.38
CA VAL A 79 -23.00 -12.27 4.51
C VAL A 79 -21.81 -13.22 4.53
N ASP A 80 -21.60 -13.94 3.42
CA ASP A 80 -20.66 -15.05 3.38
C ASP A 80 -20.98 -16.05 4.52
N ASP A 81 -20.10 -16.43 5.37
CA ASP A 81 -20.35 -17.32 6.52
C ASP A 81 -20.62 -16.56 7.84
N SER A 82 -20.93 -15.26 7.77
CA SER A 82 -21.13 -14.35 8.91
C SER A 82 -22.56 -13.84 8.98
N SER A 83 -23.01 -13.46 10.19
CA SER A 83 -24.33 -12.89 10.42
C SER A 83 -24.22 -11.41 10.78
N TRP A 84 -24.82 -10.56 9.97
CA TRP A 84 -24.74 -9.11 10.08
C TRP A 84 -26.10 -8.49 10.38
N CYS A 85 -26.12 -7.38 11.10
CA CYS A 85 -27.34 -6.58 11.25
C CYS A 85 -27.73 -5.97 9.89
N GLN A 86 -29.02 -5.64 9.73
CA GLN A 86 -29.54 -5.07 8.50
C GLN A 86 -28.80 -3.79 8.08
N GLY A 87 -28.44 -2.92 9.01
CA GLY A 87 -27.70 -1.69 8.72
C GLY A 87 -26.31 -1.93 8.13
N CYS A 88 -25.58 -2.92 8.63
CA CYS A 88 -24.31 -3.33 8.06
C CYS A 88 -24.48 -3.99 6.70
N TRP A 89 -25.51 -4.84 6.56
CA TRP A 89 -25.82 -5.49 5.29
C TRP A 89 -26.13 -4.48 4.18
N GLU A 90 -26.96 -3.45 4.47
CA GLU A 90 -27.33 -2.43 3.49
C GLU A 90 -26.18 -1.50 3.07
N ASN A 91 -25.24 -1.21 4.00
CA ASN A 91 -24.24 -0.16 3.80
C ASN A 91 -22.82 -0.68 3.53
N SER A 92 -22.56 -1.97 3.73
CA SER A 92 -21.21 -2.53 3.68
C SER A 92 -21.14 -3.86 2.94
N THR A 93 -22.08 -4.14 2.03
CA THR A 93 -22.07 -5.35 1.20
C THR A 93 -22.33 -5.05 -0.26
N PHE A 94 -21.92 -5.98 -1.13
CA PHE A 94 -22.33 -6.04 -2.50
C PHE A 94 -22.91 -7.43 -2.84
N TYR A 95 -23.80 -7.47 -3.80
CA TYR A 95 -24.41 -8.70 -4.32
C TYR A 95 -23.76 -9.12 -5.62
N CYS A 96 -23.32 -10.39 -5.71
CA CYS A 96 -22.79 -10.94 -6.95
C CYS A 96 -23.94 -11.51 -7.83
N ASP A 97 -24.16 -10.90 -8.98
CA ASP A 97 -25.24 -11.30 -9.89
C ASP A 97 -25.06 -12.71 -10.50
N ASN A 98 -23.83 -13.24 -10.51
CA ASN A 98 -23.56 -14.55 -11.09
C ASN A 98 -23.76 -15.72 -10.10
N CYS A 99 -23.29 -15.63 -8.87
CA CYS A 99 -23.46 -16.70 -7.87
C CYS A 99 -24.62 -16.44 -6.91
N SER A 100 -25.27 -15.27 -6.99
CA SER A 100 -26.39 -14.86 -6.14
C SER A 100 -26.04 -14.85 -4.64
N THR A 101 -24.78 -14.50 -4.32
CA THR A 101 -24.26 -14.42 -2.96
C THR A 101 -23.92 -12.99 -2.61
N THR A 102 -24.23 -12.58 -1.38
CA THR A 102 -23.85 -11.27 -0.85
C THR A 102 -22.48 -11.38 -0.15
N TYR A 103 -21.60 -10.45 -0.44
CA TYR A 103 -20.25 -10.37 0.10
C TYR A 103 -19.99 -9.03 0.79
N PRO A 104 -19.06 -8.94 1.74
CA PRO A 104 -18.57 -7.67 2.27
C PRO A 104 -18.02 -6.76 1.15
N ASP A 105 -18.28 -5.47 1.23
CA ASP A 105 -17.87 -4.48 0.23
C ASP A 105 -16.35 -4.29 0.11
N HIS A 106 -15.62 -4.67 1.16
CA HIS A 106 -14.14 -4.68 1.14
C HIS A 106 -13.54 -5.86 0.34
N TYR A 107 -14.37 -6.82 -0.10
CA TYR A 107 -13.93 -7.86 -1.04
C TYR A 107 -13.86 -7.29 -2.45
N THR A 108 -12.92 -7.80 -3.24
CA THR A 108 -12.77 -7.40 -4.64
C THR A 108 -14.03 -7.72 -5.43
N ASN A 109 -14.59 -6.72 -6.07
CA ASN A 109 -15.72 -6.90 -7.00
C ASN A 109 -15.46 -6.17 -8.32
N LEU A 110 -16.12 -6.63 -9.37
CA LEU A 110 -16.07 -6.02 -10.69
C LEU A 110 -17.49 -5.73 -11.18
N TYR A 111 -17.72 -4.49 -11.65
CA TYR A 111 -18.97 -4.09 -12.28
C TYR A 111 -18.81 -4.08 -13.79
N VAL A 112 -19.52 -4.99 -14.49
CA VAL A 112 -19.38 -5.18 -15.94
C VAL A 112 -20.77 -5.28 -16.59
N GLN A 113 -21.05 -4.41 -17.53
CA GLN A 113 -22.29 -4.40 -18.34
C GLN A 113 -23.58 -4.46 -17.50
N GLY A 114 -23.62 -3.76 -16.38
CA GLY A 114 -24.80 -3.67 -15.51
C GLY A 114 -24.88 -4.75 -14.43
N SER A 115 -23.90 -5.63 -14.31
CA SER A 115 -23.85 -6.71 -13.32
C SER A 115 -22.59 -6.62 -12.46
N THR A 116 -22.70 -6.96 -11.17
CA THR A 116 -21.59 -7.02 -10.22
C THR A 116 -21.14 -8.47 -10.02
N TYR A 117 -19.86 -8.70 -10.07
CA TYR A 117 -19.22 -10.02 -9.93
C TYR A 117 -18.27 -10.04 -8.76
N CYS A 118 -18.34 -11.07 -7.91
CA CYS A 118 -17.26 -11.36 -6.96
C CYS A 118 -16.01 -11.85 -7.72
N GLU A 119 -14.83 -11.77 -7.09
CA GLU A 119 -13.53 -12.13 -7.68
C GLU A 119 -13.57 -13.51 -8.36
N THR A 120 -14.08 -14.53 -7.68
CA THR A 120 -14.18 -15.91 -8.21
C THR A 120 -15.07 -16.00 -9.46
N CYS A 121 -16.15 -15.23 -9.50
CA CYS A 121 -17.06 -15.22 -10.64
C CYS A 121 -16.49 -14.40 -11.80
N ALA A 122 -15.81 -13.31 -11.50
CA ALA A 122 -15.10 -12.50 -12.47
C ALA A 122 -14.03 -13.33 -13.19
N ASP A 123 -13.17 -14.03 -12.46
CA ASP A 123 -12.12 -14.90 -13.01
C ASP A 123 -12.65 -15.99 -13.93
N ARG A 124 -13.85 -16.48 -13.67
CA ARG A 124 -14.47 -17.56 -14.45
C ARG A 124 -15.27 -17.08 -15.65
N ARG A 125 -15.83 -15.87 -15.58
CA ARG A 125 -16.85 -15.39 -16.55
C ARG A 125 -16.40 -14.22 -17.38
N LEU A 126 -15.38 -13.49 -16.91
CA LEU A 126 -14.93 -12.29 -17.54
C LEU A 126 -13.52 -12.47 -18.10
N SER A 127 -13.25 -11.78 -19.18
CA SER A 127 -11.92 -11.59 -19.74
C SER A 127 -11.64 -10.10 -19.80
N TYR A 128 -10.47 -9.72 -19.38
CA TYR A 128 -9.98 -8.35 -19.50
C TYR A 128 -9.46 -8.13 -20.92
N CYS A 129 -9.83 -7.03 -21.54
CA CYS A 129 -9.33 -6.63 -22.84
C CYS A 129 -8.30 -5.53 -22.71
N ASP A 130 -7.03 -5.86 -23.00
CA ASP A 130 -5.92 -4.91 -22.96
C ASP A 130 -6.05 -3.78 -24.00
N SER A 131 -6.94 -3.90 -24.98
CA SER A 131 -7.09 -2.91 -26.06
C SER A 131 -8.08 -1.80 -25.74
N CYS A 132 -9.15 -2.10 -24.99
CA CYS A 132 -10.12 -1.10 -24.57
C CYS A 132 -10.13 -0.85 -23.05
N ASP A 133 -9.28 -1.53 -22.31
CA ASP A 133 -9.12 -1.39 -20.85
C ASP A 133 -10.42 -1.77 -20.08
N GLU A 134 -11.22 -2.68 -20.66
CA GLU A 134 -12.50 -3.09 -20.11
C GLU A 134 -12.60 -4.61 -19.95
N TYR A 135 -13.39 -5.02 -18.95
CA TYR A 135 -13.80 -6.41 -18.82
C TYR A 135 -15.00 -6.71 -19.70
N SER A 136 -15.00 -7.88 -20.33
CA SER A 136 -16.12 -8.40 -21.11
C SER A 136 -16.41 -9.85 -20.74
N HIS A 137 -17.63 -10.32 -21.05
CA HIS A 137 -17.99 -11.72 -20.85
C HIS A 137 -17.18 -12.63 -21.78
N ASN A 138 -16.72 -13.77 -21.26
CA ASN A 138 -16.02 -14.78 -22.08
C ASN A 138 -16.86 -15.25 -23.29
N ASP A 139 -18.19 -15.27 -23.16
CA ASP A 139 -19.13 -15.67 -24.20
C ASP A 139 -19.45 -14.53 -25.19
N SER A 140 -19.07 -13.28 -24.83
CA SER A 140 -19.28 -12.10 -25.67
C SER A 140 -18.08 -11.17 -25.49
N PRO A 141 -16.91 -11.57 -26.00
CA PRO A 141 -15.70 -10.75 -25.90
C PRO A 141 -15.91 -9.41 -26.60
N CYS A 142 -15.14 -8.39 -26.20
CA CYS A 142 -15.18 -7.09 -26.86
C CYS A 142 -14.80 -7.23 -28.34
N ASP A 143 -15.32 -6.35 -29.18
CA ASP A 143 -15.01 -6.30 -30.62
C ASP A 143 -13.61 -5.70 -30.94
N CYS A 144 -12.76 -5.58 -29.94
CA CYS A 144 -11.39 -5.08 -30.12
C CYS A 144 -10.52 -6.14 -30.79
N ASP A 145 -9.71 -5.72 -31.75
CA ASP A 145 -8.75 -6.61 -32.43
C ASP A 145 -7.83 -7.26 -31.40
N SER A 146 -7.94 -8.58 -31.26
CA SER A 146 -7.22 -9.40 -30.27
C SER A 146 -5.68 -9.43 -30.44
N ASP A 147 -5.14 -8.78 -31.49
CA ASP A 147 -3.71 -8.74 -31.78
C ASP A 147 -2.97 -7.50 -31.22
N SER A 148 -3.71 -6.53 -30.66
CA SER A 148 -3.08 -5.36 -30.03
C SER A 148 -2.89 -5.59 -28.51
N ARG A 149 -1.87 -6.32 -28.13
CA ARG A 149 -1.39 -6.30 -26.74
C ARG A 149 -1.02 -4.88 -26.38
N CYS A 150 -1.64 -4.36 -25.30
CA CYS A 150 -1.48 -2.99 -24.82
C CYS A 150 -0.02 -2.47 -24.82
N CYS A 151 0.95 -3.33 -24.55
CA CYS A 151 2.37 -2.95 -24.50
C CYS A 151 3.16 -3.20 -25.78
N ASN A 152 2.64 -3.97 -26.74
CA ASN A 152 3.35 -4.40 -27.94
C ASN A 152 2.81 -3.80 -29.25
N GLY A 153 1.60 -3.21 -29.24
CA GLY A 153 0.90 -2.77 -30.46
C GLY A 153 0.43 -1.32 -30.47
N ILE A 154 0.78 -0.52 -29.47
CA ILE A 154 0.27 0.85 -29.38
C ILE A 154 0.90 1.70 -30.45
N SER A 155 0.03 2.37 -31.22
CA SER A 155 0.45 3.43 -32.12
C SER A 155 1.27 4.45 -31.33
N ARG A 156 2.42 4.80 -31.85
CA ARG A 156 3.31 5.83 -31.31
C ARG A 156 2.46 7.04 -30.88
N GLY A 157 2.62 7.47 -29.63
CA GLY A 157 1.95 8.66 -29.11
C GLY A 157 0.76 8.46 -28.19
N SER A 158 0.48 7.25 -27.71
CA SER A 158 -0.63 6.99 -26.77
C SER A 158 -0.14 6.99 -25.31
N VAL A 159 -1.03 7.38 -24.37
CA VAL A 159 -0.85 7.14 -22.95
C VAL A 159 -1.31 5.71 -22.68
N HIS A 160 -0.44 4.89 -22.14
CA HIS A 160 -0.74 3.50 -21.85
C HIS A 160 -1.69 3.37 -20.67
N SER A 161 -2.43 2.28 -20.60
CA SER A 161 -3.23 1.97 -19.41
C SER A 161 -2.36 1.76 -18.17
N TYR A 162 -2.96 1.91 -16.99
CA TYR A 162 -2.28 1.69 -15.71
C TYR A 162 -1.66 0.29 -15.61
N ASP A 163 -2.39 -0.74 -16.09
CA ASP A 163 -1.96 -2.14 -16.02
C ASP A 163 -0.95 -2.56 -17.09
N CYS A 164 -0.61 -1.64 -18.00
CA CYS A 164 0.38 -1.94 -19.04
C CYS A 164 1.72 -2.37 -18.40
N ARG A 165 2.10 -3.61 -18.65
CA ARG A 165 3.35 -4.24 -18.21
C ARG A 165 4.08 -4.76 -19.44
N PRO A 166 5.10 -4.05 -19.97
CA PRO A 166 5.88 -4.58 -21.06
C PRO A 166 6.57 -5.86 -20.61
N GLU A 167 6.59 -6.84 -21.52
CA GLU A 167 7.45 -8.02 -21.33
C GLU A 167 8.91 -7.59 -21.18
N GLN A 168 9.68 -8.29 -20.37
CA GLN A 168 11.07 -7.91 -20.07
C GLN A 168 11.93 -7.81 -21.35
N ASP A 169 11.64 -8.65 -22.34
CA ASP A 169 12.32 -8.66 -23.64
C ASP A 169 12.04 -7.40 -24.48
N ASN A 170 10.99 -6.66 -24.16
CA ASN A 170 10.61 -5.42 -24.85
C ASN A 170 11.13 -4.15 -24.15
N LEU A 171 11.85 -4.30 -23.02
CA LEU A 171 12.50 -3.19 -22.34
C LEU A 171 13.86 -2.89 -22.97
N THR A 172 14.17 -1.61 -23.12
CA THR A 172 15.52 -1.18 -23.54
C THR A 172 16.37 -0.93 -22.30
N PHE A 173 17.46 -1.70 -22.15
CA PHE A 173 18.41 -1.50 -21.06
C PHE A 173 19.48 -0.50 -21.47
N HIS A 174 19.58 0.62 -20.75
CA HIS A 174 20.47 1.72 -21.04
C HIS A 174 21.73 1.68 -20.18
N GLY A 175 22.87 1.62 -20.85
CA GLY A 175 24.19 1.47 -20.23
C GLY A 175 24.55 0.02 -19.96
N ILE A 176 25.82 -0.21 -19.58
CA ILE A 176 26.36 -1.53 -19.30
C ILE A 176 26.57 -1.68 -17.79
N SER A 177 25.93 -2.67 -17.19
CA SER A 177 26.09 -3.01 -15.78
C SER A 177 26.71 -4.40 -15.62
N ASN A 178 27.93 -4.46 -15.06
CA ASN A 178 28.63 -5.73 -14.82
C ASN A 178 27.97 -6.57 -13.71
N ASN A 179 27.25 -5.93 -12.81
CA ASN A 179 26.57 -6.57 -11.67
C ASN A 179 25.04 -6.60 -11.84
N LYS A 180 24.56 -6.33 -13.05
CA LYS A 180 23.14 -6.29 -13.42
C LYS A 180 22.30 -5.32 -12.57
N LEU A 181 22.93 -4.31 -11.98
CA LEU A 181 22.25 -3.26 -11.24
C LEU A 181 21.75 -2.20 -12.21
N TYR A 182 20.45 -2.19 -12.43
CA TYR A 182 19.73 -1.20 -13.18
C TYR A 182 18.69 -0.54 -12.30
N LEU A 183 18.44 0.74 -12.55
CA LEU A 183 17.41 1.54 -11.91
C LEU A 183 16.36 1.92 -12.93
N GLY A 184 15.12 2.04 -12.48
CA GLY A 184 14.02 2.67 -13.19
C GLY A 184 13.31 3.60 -12.22
N PHE A 185 12.49 4.50 -12.74
CA PHE A 185 11.59 5.27 -11.88
C PHE A 185 10.22 5.45 -12.53
N GLU A 186 9.21 5.57 -11.68
CA GLU A 186 7.87 6.04 -11.99
C GLU A 186 7.71 7.42 -11.35
N LEU A 187 7.47 8.44 -12.16
CA LEU A 187 7.24 9.80 -11.70
C LEU A 187 5.78 10.15 -11.93
N GLU A 188 5.03 10.17 -10.87
CA GLU A 188 3.62 10.58 -10.88
C GLU A 188 3.50 12.08 -11.06
N CYS A 189 2.68 12.51 -12.02
CA CYS A 189 2.49 13.88 -12.39
C CYS A 189 1.01 14.21 -12.58
N GLU A 190 0.64 15.47 -12.30
CA GLU A 190 -0.67 16.01 -12.67
C GLU A 190 -0.51 17.32 -13.43
N ILE A 191 -1.49 17.64 -14.27
CA ILE A 191 -1.56 18.90 -14.99
C ILE A 191 -2.60 19.80 -14.31
N ILE A 192 -2.23 21.08 -14.06
CA ILE A 192 -3.12 22.05 -13.42
C ILE A 192 -4.08 22.62 -14.44
N GLY A 193 -5.39 22.47 -14.18
CA GLY A 193 -6.45 23.07 -14.98
C GLY A 193 -7.54 22.06 -15.33
N SER A 194 -8.65 22.54 -15.91
CA SER A 194 -9.72 21.69 -16.44
C SER A 194 -9.33 21.23 -17.84
N TYR A 195 -8.56 20.15 -17.91
CA TYR A 195 -8.20 19.55 -19.19
C TYR A 195 -9.21 18.49 -19.59
N ARG A 196 -9.49 18.43 -20.88
CA ARG A 196 -10.23 17.33 -21.49
C ARG A 196 -9.26 16.19 -21.79
N ASN A 197 -9.74 14.99 -21.96
CA ASN A 197 -8.94 13.83 -22.40
C ASN A 197 -8.03 14.13 -23.60
N ASP A 198 -8.45 15.05 -24.47
CA ASP A 198 -7.68 15.51 -25.62
C ASP A 198 -6.30 16.09 -25.28
N ASP A 199 -6.12 16.66 -24.08
CA ASP A 199 -4.84 17.30 -23.70
C ASP A 199 -3.79 16.26 -23.29
N LEU A 200 -4.18 15.17 -22.61
CA LEU A 200 -3.29 14.04 -22.35
C LEU A 200 -2.89 13.32 -23.64
N LEU A 201 -3.84 13.18 -24.58
CA LEU A 201 -3.55 12.63 -25.89
C LEU A 201 -2.63 13.51 -26.71
N THR A 202 -2.79 14.83 -26.63
CA THR A 202 -1.88 15.79 -27.27
C THR A 202 -0.48 15.72 -26.67
N ILE A 203 -0.37 15.68 -25.34
CA ILE A 203 0.91 15.49 -24.64
C ILE A 203 1.55 14.18 -25.08
N ALA A 204 0.80 13.08 -25.10
CA ALA A 204 1.30 11.78 -25.52
C ALA A 204 1.74 11.78 -27.00
N SER A 205 0.98 12.46 -27.87
CA SER A 205 1.34 12.65 -29.28
C SER A 205 2.65 13.42 -29.44
N ASP A 206 2.81 14.51 -28.68
CA ASP A 206 4.02 15.35 -28.77
C ASP A 206 5.26 14.65 -28.19
N PHE A 207 5.10 13.79 -27.18
CA PHE A 207 6.22 13.18 -26.45
C PHE A 207 6.46 11.70 -26.78
N GLY A 208 5.40 10.94 -27.05
CA GLY A 208 5.51 9.50 -27.25
C GLY A 208 6.22 9.09 -28.52
N THR A 209 6.14 9.91 -29.57
CA THR A 209 6.63 9.53 -30.91
C THR A 209 8.09 9.87 -31.18
N SER A 210 8.70 10.81 -30.45
CA SER A 210 10.05 11.25 -30.78
C SER A 210 10.97 11.46 -29.58
N ARG A 211 10.42 11.70 -28.40
CA ARG A 211 11.23 12.12 -27.24
C ARG A 211 11.45 11.01 -26.21
N LEU A 212 10.47 10.16 -25.93
CA LEU A 212 10.56 9.12 -24.90
C LEU A 212 10.65 7.69 -25.47
N GLU A 213 10.47 7.51 -26.79
CA GLU A 213 10.57 6.18 -27.41
C GLU A 213 11.88 5.47 -27.03
N GLY A 214 11.75 4.27 -26.47
CA GLY A 214 12.86 3.44 -26.00
C GLY A 214 13.59 3.98 -24.76
N ILE A 215 13.04 4.99 -24.07
CA ILE A 215 13.62 5.55 -22.82
C ILE A 215 12.60 5.51 -21.69
N ALA A 216 11.37 5.89 -21.98
CA ALA A 216 10.27 5.93 -21.02
C ALA A 216 8.93 5.89 -21.77
N ARG A 217 7.87 5.66 -21.01
CA ARG A 217 6.49 5.69 -21.49
C ARG A 217 5.61 6.48 -20.53
N LEU A 218 4.50 7.00 -21.06
CA LEU A 218 3.47 7.63 -20.25
C LEU A 218 2.39 6.60 -19.95
N LYS A 219 1.91 6.57 -18.70
CA LYS A 219 0.81 5.71 -18.27
C LYS A 219 -0.25 6.51 -17.54
N HIS A 220 -1.51 6.12 -17.70
CA HIS A 220 -2.59 6.64 -16.86
C HIS A 220 -2.45 6.14 -15.43
N ASP A 221 -2.73 7.03 -14.46
CA ASP A 221 -2.94 6.65 -13.07
C ASP A 221 -4.18 7.37 -12.51
N GLY A 222 -5.27 6.63 -12.35
CA GLY A 222 -6.55 7.14 -11.82
C GLY A 222 -6.49 7.51 -10.33
N SER A 223 -5.40 7.22 -9.61
CA SER A 223 -5.19 7.66 -8.23
C SER A 223 -4.67 9.09 -8.14
N ILE A 224 -4.15 9.63 -9.25
CA ILE A 224 -3.58 10.97 -9.36
C ILE A 224 -4.69 11.97 -9.78
N GLY A 225 -4.53 13.25 -9.40
CA GLY A 225 -5.48 14.30 -9.76
C GLY A 225 -6.74 14.35 -8.90
N ARG A 226 -6.75 13.71 -7.73
CA ARG A 226 -7.85 13.76 -6.76
C ARG A 226 -7.69 14.96 -5.83
N VAL A 227 -8.76 15.73 -5.67
CA VAL A 227 -8.87 16.81 -4.68
C VAL A 227 -9.93 16.43 -3.65
N ASN A 228 -9.56 16.34 -2.37
CA ASN A 228 -10.44 15.92 -1.26
C ASN A 228 -11.14 14.55 -1.49
N GLY A 229 -10.46 13.61 -2.17
CA GLY A 229 -11.00 12.29 -2.48
C GLY A 229 -11.86 12.21 -3.74
N GLU A 230 -12.27 13.34 -4.30
CA GLU A 230 -13.00 13.41 -5.58
C GLU A 230 -12.03 13.51 -6.75
N GLN A 231 -12.26 12.74 -7.79
CA GLN A 231 -11.47 12.81 -9.01
C GLN A 231 -11.82 14.08 -9.77
N VAL A 232 -10.83 14.96 -9.95
CA VAL A 232 -10.96 16.20 -10.69
C VAL A 232 -10.37 16.02 -12.09
N GLY A 233 -11.08 15.27 -12.93
CA GLY A 233 -10.71 14.98 -14.32
C GLY A 233 -9.57 13.93 -14.46
N ASP A 234 -9.29 13.52 -15.70
CA ASP A 234 -8.19 12.60 -16.06
C ASP A 234 -6.86 13.37 -16.21
N ASN A 235 -6.44 14.06 -15.15
CA ASN A 235 -5.28 14.95 -15.19
C ASN A 235 -3.99 14.28 -14.71
N GLY A 236 -4.07 13.04 -14.24
CA GLY A 236 -2.96 12.30 -13.67
C GLY A 236 -2.34 11.33 -14.68
N PHE A 237 -1.02 11.31 -14.71
CA PHE A 237 -0.23 10.35 -15.47
C PHE A 237 1.10 10.07 -14.77
N GLU A 238 1.71 8.97 -15.13
CA GLU A 238 3.05 8.63 -14.68
C GLU A 238 4.04 8.52 -15.84
N ILE A 239 5.27 8.96 -15.62
CA ILE A 239 6.41 8.75 -16.52
C ILE A 239 7.15 7.54 -16.00
N VAL A 240 7.09 6.42 -16.73
CA VAL A 240 7.74 5.17 -16.37
C VAL A 240 8.95 4.96 -17.27
N THR A 241 10.15 4.97 -16.69
CA THR A 241 11.40 4.82 -17.46
C THR A 241 11.73 3.36 -17.73
N ASP A 242 12.37 3.10 -18.85
CA ASP A 242 13.07 1.86 -19.09
C ASP A 242 14.28 1.73 -18.14
N PRO A 243 14.86 0.52 -17.96
CA PRO A 243 15.98 0.33 -17.04
C PRO A 243 17.25 1.04 -17.50
N HIS A 244 17.84 1.85 -16.62
CA HIS A 244 19.09 2.56 -16.87
C HIS A 244 20.14 2.22 -15.81
N THR A 245 21.41 2.24 -16.18
CA THR A 245 22.45 2.33 -15.15
C THR A 245 22.44 3.72 -14.52
N HIS A 246 22.87 3.81 -13.27
CA HIS A 246 22.99 5.08 -12.57
C HIS A 246 23.81 6.12 -13.35
N LEU A 247 24.91 5.71 -13.94
CA LEU A 247 25.76 6.59 -14.76
C LEU A 247 25.02 7.12 -16.00
N THR A 248 24.20 6.28 -16.64
CA THR A 248 23.43 6.69 -17.82
C THR A 248 22.41 7.78 -17.48
N TYR A 249 21.73 7.69 -16.32
CA TYR A 249 20.86 8.77 -15.88
C TYR A 249 21.58 10.11 -15.73
N ARG A 250 22.83 10.09 -15.29
CA ARG A 250 23.59 11.31 -15.04
C ARG A 250 24.18 11.93 -16.32
N GLU A 251 24.71 11.11 -17.19
CA GLU A 251 25.57 11.56 -18.28
C GLU A 251 24.94 11.44 -19.66
N ASN A 252 23.97 10.53 -19.85
CA ASN A 252 23.48 10.16 -21.17
C ASN A 252 21.94 10.13 -21.28
N SER A 253 21.22 10.88 -20.44
CA SER A 253 19.76 10.93 -20.45
C SER A 253 19.19 12.34 -20.63
N ASP A 254 19.91 13.21 -21.36
CA ASP A 254 19.48 14.59 -21.60
C ASP A 254 18.08 14.65 -22.23
N ARG A 255 17.80 13.77 -23.20
CA ARG A 255 16.47 13.70 -23.85
C ARG A 255 15.34 13.45 -22.86
N LEU A 256 15.56 12.61 -21.83
CA LEU A 256 14.60 12.38 -20.74
C LEU A 256 14.43 13.64 -19.90
N TRP A 257 15.54 14.25 -19.47
CA TRP A 257 15.48 15.41 -18.59
C TRP A 257 14.90 16.64 -19.28
N ASP A 258 15.24 16.90 -20.54
CA ASP A 258 14.67 17.96 -21.36
C ASP A 258 13.16 17.76 -21.54
N THR A 259 12.71 16.52 -21.69
CA THR A 259 11.28 16.20 -21.82
C THR A 259 10.53 16.45 -20.52
N ILE A 260 11.06 16.04 -19.37
CA ILE A 260 10.48 16.31 -18.05
C ILE A 260 10.40 17.84 -17.81
N GLU A 261 11.44 18.58 -18.18
CA GLU A 261 11.49 20.02 -18.02
C GLU A 261 10.47 20.73 -18.96
N LEU A 262 10.28 20.22 -20.17
CA LEU A 262 9.29 20.73 -21.11
C LEU A 262 7.86 20.49 -20.60
N LEU A 263 7.56 19.30 -20.08
CA LEU A 263 6.29 18.98 -19.41
C LEU A 263 6.00 19.96 -18.28
N ARG A 264 7.02 20.25 -17.46
CA ARG A 264 6.91 21.20 -16.35
C ARG A 264 6.64 22.62 -16.80
N LYS A 265 7.36 23.10 -17.81
CA LYS A 265 7.32 24.50 -18.25
C LYS A 265 6.14 24.82 -19.17
N ASP A 266 5.95 24.01 -20.20
CA ASP A 266 5.00 24.30 -21.27
C ASP A 266 3.61 23.77 -20.95
N TYR A 267 3.53 22.56 -20.39
CA TYR A 267 2.26 21.90 -20.03
C TYR A 267 1.84 22.11 -18.56
N LYS A 268 2.66 22.83 -17.78
CA LYS A 268 2.39 23.09 -16.35
C LYS A 268 2.20 21.82 -15.52
N ALA A 269 2.81 20.72 -15.95
CA ALA A 269 2.82 19.50 -15.18
C ALA A 269 3.55 19.74 -13.84
N ARG A 270 3.03 19.14 -12.79
CA ARG A 270 3.60 19.22 -11.44
C ARG A 270 3.56 17.86 -10.76
N SER A 271 4.41 17.70 -9.78
CA SER A 271 4.48 16.51 -8.94
C SER A 271 4.69 16.89 -7.45
N TRP A 272 5.38 18.00 -7.20
CA TRP A 272 5.80 18.39 -5.85
C TRP A 272 4.66 18.91 -4.95
N ASP A 273 3.80 19.80 -5.48
CA ASP A 273 2.71 20.45 -4.75
C ASP A 273 1.38 19.74 -4.97
N THR A 274 1.40 18.42 -4.98
CA THR A 274 0.24 17.58 -5.21
C THR A 274 -0.08 16.77 -3.93
N GLN A 275 -1.31 16.32 -3.80
CA GLN A 275 -1.70 15.48 -2.66
C GLN A 275 -1.19 14.05 -2.81
N ASN A 276 -1.21 13.51 -4.03
CA ASN A 276 -1.05 12.09 -4.28
C ASN A 276 0.23 11.72 -5.04
N CYS A 277 0.81 12.66 -5.82
CA CYS A 277 1.98 12.32 -6.64
C CYS A 277 3.21 11.95 -5.81
N GLY A 278 3.85 10.87 -6.20
CA GLY A 278 5.10 10.36 -5.66
C GLY A 278 6.16 10.15 -6.74
N LEU A 279 7.31 9.71 -6.29
CA LEU A 279 8.38 9.17 -7.11
C LEU A 279 8.68 7.78 -6.58
N HIS A 280 8.55 6.78 -7.43
CA HIS A 280 8.90 5.41 -7.12
C HIS A 280 10.20 5.06 -7.83
N VAL A 281 11.14 4.44 -7.12
CA VAL A 281 12.41 4.02 -7.70
C VAL A 281 12.48 2.51 -7.69
N HIS A 282 12.63 1.92 -8.86
CA HIS A 282 12.82 0.50 -9.07
C HIS A 282 14.29 0.15 -9.12
N VAL A 283 14.68 -0.93 -8.50
CA VAL A 283 16.02 -1.51 -8.59
C VAL A 283 15.92 -2.96 -8.99
N SER A 284 16.73 -3.38 -9.97
CA SER A 284 16.74 -4.76 -10.46
C SER A 284 17.06 -5.76 -9.35
N ARG A 285 16.28 -6.85 -9.24
CA ARG A 285 16.56 -7.93 -8.28
C ARG A 285 17.92 -8.61 -8.54
N GLU A 286 18.29 -8.76 -9.81
CA GLU A 286 19.58 -9.33 -10.22
C GLU A 286 20.77 -8.46 -9.80
N GLY A 287 20.55 -7.18 -9.47
CA GLY A 287 21.55 -6.30 -8.88
C GLY A 287 21.96 -6.67 -7.47
N PHE A 288 21.20 -7.52 -6.77
CA PHE A 288 21.54 -8.03 -5.43
C PHE A 288 22.32 -9.34 -5.55
N SER A 289 23.47 -9.42 -4.89
CA SER A 289 24.36 -10.60 -4.97
C SER A 289 23.71 -11.89 -4.43
N ASN A 290 22.81 -11.77 -3.44
CA ASN A 290 22.08 -12.87 -2.82
C ASN A 290 21.02 -12.36 -1.83
N GLY A 291 20.24 -13.27 -1.24
CA GLY A 291 19.19 -12.92 -0.26
C GLY A 291 19.70 -12.22 1.01
N ALA A 292 20.94 -12.49 1.44
CA ALA A 292 21.52 -11.81 2.60
C ALA A 292 21.90 -10.35 2.27
N HIS A 293 22.31 -10.05 1.05
CA HIS A 293 22.49 -8.69 0.56
C HIS A 293 21.16 -7.93 0.56
N MET A 294 20.11 -8.52 -0.02
CA MET A 294 18.77 -7.93 -0.01
C MET A 294 18.24 -7.70 1.42
N HIS A 295 18.49 -8.63 2.34
CA HIS A 295 18.14 -8.47 3.75
C HIS A 295 18.87 -7.27 4.38
N ARG A 296 20.17 -7.08 4.13
CA ARG A 296 20.92 -5.91 4.63
C ARG A 296 20.37 -4.61 4.06
N PHE A 297 20.05 -4.58 2.77
CA PHE A 297 19.42 -3.44 2.12
C PHE A 297 18.07 -3.07 2.77
N LEU A 298 17.15 -4.02 2.90
CA LEU A 298 15.87 -3.81 3.58
C LEU A 298 16.07 -3.37 5.04
N SER A 299 17.03 -3.99 5.75
CA SER A 299 17.35 -3.62 7.11
C SER A 299 17.89 -2.19 7.22
N LEU A 300 18.71 -1.75 6.28
CA LEU A 300 19.21 -0.37 6.23
C LEU A 300 18.05 0.62 6.05
N VAL A 301 17.13 0.35 5.11
CA VAL A 301 15.97 1.21 4.85
C VAL A 301 15.07 1.30 6.08
N TYR A 302 14.62 0.17 6.60
CA TYR A 302 13.60 0.16 7.67
C TYR A 302 14.15 0.55 9.04
N ARG A 303 15.41 0.22 9.38
CA ARG A 303 16.03 0.67 10.63
C ARG A 303 16.21 2.18 10.68
N ASN A 304 16.37 2.81 9.52
CA ASN A 304 16.58 4.25 9.39
C ASN A 304 15.34 4.98 8.84
N ALA A 305 14.13 4.43 9.05
CA ALA A 305 12.89 5.00 8.55
C ALA A 305 12.70 6.51 8.83
N PRO A 306 13.00 7.05 10.03
CA PRO A 306 12.92 8.50 10.27
C PRO A 306 13.83 9.33 9.35
N HIS A 307 15.02 8.83 9.03
CA HIS A 307 15.96 9.48 8.11
C HIS A 307 15.47 9.38 6.67
N MET A 308 14.91 8.21 6.28
CA MET A 308 14.30 8.02 4.95
C MET A 308 13.13 8.97 4.74
N VAL A 309 12.23 9.11 5.72
CA VAL A 309 11.09 10.04 5.67
C VAL A 309 11.56 11.50 5.59
N LYS A 310 12.57 11.89 6.40
CA LYS A 310 13.15 13.24 6.34
C LYS A 310 13.80 13.51 5.00
N PHE A 311 14.56 12.56 4.46
CA PHE A 311 15.16 12.65 3.13
C PHE A 311 14.09 12.77 2.05
N ALA A 312 13.10 11.89 2.08
CA ALA A 312 12.03 11.85 1.08
C ALA A 312 11.16 13.11 1.10
N GLY A 313 10.98 13.75 2.26
CA GLY A 313 10.06 14.88 2.44
C GLY A 313 8.59 14.49 2.28
N ARG A 314 8.27 13.20 2.46
CA ARG A 314 6.92 12.63 2.33
C ARG A 314 6.66 11.62 3.43
N LEU A 315 5.51 11.76 4.07
CA LEU A 315 4.88 10.72 4.86
C LEU A 315 3.55 10.39 4.18
N SER A 316 3.33 9.16 3.80
CA SER A 316 2.15 8.75 3.02
C SER A 316 1.68 7.37 3.45
N ASP A 317 0.36 7.19 3.50
CA ASP A 317 -0.26 5.90 3.73
C ASP A 317 -0.01 4.90 2.58
N TYR A 318 0.30 5.41 1.38
CA TYR A 318 0.71 4.60 0.22
C TYR A 318 2.18 4.13 0.28
N ALA A 319 2.94 4.51 1.32
CA ALA A 319 4.35 4.15 1.48
C ALA A 319 4.70 3.93 2.96
N ARG A 320 3.93 3.08 3.65
CA ARG A 320 4.02 2.87 5.09
C ARG A 320 5.30 2.13 5.48
N PHE A 321 5.92 2.56 6.59
CA PHE A 321 7.06 1.89 7.22
C PHE A 321 6.64 0.98 8.38
N ASN A 322 5.42 1.10 8.90
CA ASN A 322 5.04 0.66 10.24
C ASN A 322 4.80 -0.84 10.40
N ASP A 323 4.39 -1.55 9.34
CA ASP A 323 3.82 -2.90 9.46
C ASP A 323 4.86 -4.03 9.51
N VAL A 324 6.14 -3.68 9.55
CA VAL A 324 7.26 -4.64 9.45
C VAL A 324 8.12 -4.73 10.71
N TYR A 325 7.73 -4.02 11.78
CA TYR A 325 8.50 -4.01 13.01
C TYR A 325 8.04 -5.08 14.00
N GLU A 326 8.99 -5.72 14.66
CA GLU A 326 8.75 -6.59 15.79
C GLU A 326 8.86 -5.77 17.08
N LYS A 327 7.81 -5.77 17.90
CA LYS A 327 7.84 -5.15 19.22
C LYS A 327 8.59 -6.06 20.18
N ARG A 328 9.63 -5.54 20.80
CA ARG A 328 10.40 -6.19 21.86
C ARG A 328 10.46 -5.25 23.08
N HIS A 329 10.90 -5.75 24.21
CA HIS A 329 11.20 -4.94 25.38
C HIS A 329 12.71 -4.97 25.66
N ASP A 330 13.27 -3.83 26.05
CA ASP A 330 14.65 -3.75 26.49
C ASP A 330 14.81 -4.27 27.94
N GLU A 331 16.02 -4.23 28.49
CA GLU A 331 16.31 -4.65 29.85
C GLU A 331 15.57 -3.86 30.96
N TYR A 332 14.96 -2.70 30.60
CA TYR A 332 14.16 -1.84 31.48
C TYR A 332 12.66 -1.95 31.16
N ASP A 333 12.24 -3.00 30.47
CA ASP A 333 10.84 -3.26 30.04
C ASP A 333 10.23 -2.15 29.16
N ARG A 334 11.05 -1.33 28.48
CA ARG A 334 10.58 -0.31 27.55
C ARG A 334 10.37 -0.93 26.17
N PRO A 335 9.28 -0.58 25.47
CA PRO A 335 9.01 -1.11 24.12
C PRO A 335 10.07 -0.63 23.13
N THR A 336 10.68 -1.56 22.42
CA THR A 336 11.57 -1.32 21.30
C THR A 336 11.00 -1.92 20.03
N PHE A 337 11.27 -1.30 18.89
CA PHE A 337 10.79 -1.75 17.60
C PHE A 337 11.98 -2.08 16.70
N THR A 338 12.06 -3.32 16.28
CA THR A 338 13.15 -3.81 15.43
C THR A 338 12.58 -4.32 14.12
N PHE A 339 13.21 -3.94 12.99
CA PHE A 339 12.83 -4.46 11.67
C PHE A 339 12.92 -5.99 11.66
N SER A 340 11.85 -6.63 11.18
CA SER A 340 11.75 -8.07 11.03
C SER A 340 11.49 -8.42 9.58
N LEU A 341 12.45 -9.10 8.93
CA LEU A 341 12.28 -9.61 7.57
C LEU A 341 11.09 -10.58 7.49
N LYS A 342 10.89 -11.40 8.54
CA LYS A 342 9.74 -12.32 8.60
C LYS A 342 8.43 -11.54 8.52
N ASN A 343 8.28 -10.49 9.34
CA ASN A 343 7.07 -9.65 9.33
C ASN A 343 6.87 -9.00 7.96
N LYS A 344 7.95 -8.52 7.32
CA LYS A 344 7.89 -7.95 5.97
C LYS A 344 7.40 -8.96 4.92
N LEU A 345 7.95 -10.16 4.94
CA LEU A 345 7.54 -11.22 4.02
C LEU A 345 6.12 -11.74 4.29
N ASP A 346 5.72 -11.81 5.57
CA ASP A 346 4.36 -12.19 5.96
C ASP A 346 3.35 -11.08 5.61
N TYR A 347 3.73 -9.80 5.72
CA TYR A 347 2.94 -8.67 5.26
C TYR A 347 2.73 -8.75 3.74
N ASP A 348 3.81 -8.83 2.96
CA ASP A 348 3.75 -8.90 1.49
C ASP A 348 2.94 -10.11 1.00
N ARG A 349 2.96 -11.22 1.74
CA ARG A 349 2.16 -12.42 1.41
C ARG A 349 0.66 -12.21 1.64
N ARG A 350 0.29 -11.54 2.73
CA ARG A 350 -1.11 -11.29 3.11
C ARG A 350 -1.74 -10.18 2.26
N HIS A 351 -0.95 -9.19 1.89
CA HIS A 351 -1.39 -7.98 1.18
C HIS A 351 -0.87 -7.95 -0.26
N ARG A 352 -1.06 -9.04 -1.01
CA ARG A 352 -0.56 -9.17 -2.40
C ARG A 352 -1.08 -8.09 -3.34
N THR A 353 -2.27 -7.57 -3.11
CA THR A 353 -2.91 -6.50 -3.88
C THR A 353 -2.61 -5.10 -3.33
N GLU A 354 -2.20 -4.99 -2.05
CA GLU A 354 -1.90 -3.73 -1.40
C GLU A 354 -0.41 -3.38 -1.51
N ARG A 355 -0.04 -2.58 -2.49
CA ARG A 355 1.34 -2.10 -2.68
C ARG A 355 1.69 -0.91 -1.78
N MET A 356 1.17 -0.83 -0.54
CA MET A 356 1.23 0.35 0.32
C MET A 356 2.46 0.39 1.25
N SER A 357 3.42 -0.51 1.11
CA SER A 357 4.63 -0.49 1.92
C SER A 357 5.71 0.41 1.33
N ALA A 358 6.55 1.00 2.19
CA ALA A 358 7.67 1.86 1.78
C ALA A 358 8.62 1.19 0.77
N VAL A 359 8.81 -0.12 0.90
CA VAL A 359 9.52 -0.94 -0.09
C VAL A 359 8.62 -2.09 -0.52
N ASN A 360 8.16 -2.06 -1.76
CA ASN A 360 7.42 -3.15 -2.37
C ASN A 360 8.40 -4.21 -2.89
N THR A 361 8.26 -5.44 -2.40
CA THR A 361 9.08 -6.58 -2.82
C THR A 361 8.30 -7.61 -3.66
N GLN A 362 7.10 -7.28 -4.12
CA GLN A 362 6.23 -8.21 -4.83
C GLN A 362 6.50 -8.26 -6.34
N ASN A 363 7.09 -7.21 -6.90
CA ASN A 363 7.43 -7.18 -8.33
C ASN A 363 8.43 -8.31 -8.67
N GLU A 364 8.20 -9.01 -9.76
CA GLU A 364 8.99 -10.17 -10.17
C GLU A 364 10.47 -9.82 -10.41
N HIS A 365 10.73 -8.74 -11.14
CA HIS A 365 12.07 -8.37 -11.61
C HIS A 365 12.72 -7.24 -10.83
N THR A 366 11.95 -6.51 -9.99
CA THR A 366 12.44 -5.34 -9.27
C THR A 366 12.06 -5.33 -7.79
N ILE A 367 12.78 -4.53 -7.02
CA ILE A 367 12.39 -4.01 -5.72
C ILE A 367 12.04 -2.53 -5.93
N GLU A 368 10.91 -2.07 -5.41
CA GLU A 368 10.39 -0.73 -5.62
C GLU A 368 10.39 0.07 -4.31
N LEU A 369 11.05 1.21 -4.30
CA LEU A 369 11.05 2.17 -3.20
C LEU A 369 9.99 3.23 -3.49
N ARG A 370 8.95 3.31 -2.66
CA ARG A 370 7.75 4.12 -2.91
C ARG A 370 7.66 5.40 -2.07
N PHE A 371 8.60 5.63 -1.17
CA PHE A 371 8.50 6.66 -0.16
C PHE A 371 8.95 8.07 -0.60
N PHE A 372 9.50 8.25 -1.80
CA PHE A 372 9.97 9.55 -2.24
C PHE A 372 8.81 10.49 -2.61
N LYS A 373 8.94 11.76 -2.23
CA LYS A 373 8.04 12.80 -2.72
C LYS A 373 8.27 13.04 -4.21
N GLY A 374 7.18 13.17 -4.96
CA GLY A 374 7.24 13.49 -6.38
C GLY A 374 7.99 14.79 -6.65
N THR A 375 8.78 14.84 -7.71
CA THR A 375 9.51 16.04 -8.13
C THR A 375 9.88 15.96 -9.59
N MET A 376 9.63 17.03 -10.33
CA MET A 376 10.06 17.19 -11.73
C MET A 376 11.44 17.88 -11.84
N ASN A 377 12.12 18.12 -10.73
CA ASN A 377 13.47 18.68 -10.73
C ASN A 377 14.50 17.56 -10.93
N LYS A 378 15.36 17.66 -11.96
CA LYS A 378 16.42 16.67 -12.27
C LYS A 378 17.25 16.31 -11.04
N ALA A 379 17.76 17.30 -10.29
CA ALA A 379 18.58 17.05 -9.11
C ALA A 379 17.79 16.32 -8.00
N GLY A 380 16.49 16.60 -7.88
CA GLY A 380 15.61 15.90 -6.94
C GLY A 380 15.44 14.42 -7.29
N VAL A 381 15.19 14.10 -8.57
CA VAL A 381 15.10 12.71 -9.03
C VAL A 381 16.45 12.02 -8.92
N LEU A 382 17.54 12.68 -9.37
CA LEU A 382 18.90 12.12 -9.26
C LEU A 382 19.27 11.84 -7.80
N SER A 383 18.87 12.68 -6.84
CA SER A 383 19.14 12.41 -5.42
C SER A 383 18.46 11.14 -4.90
N ALA A 384 17.26 10.80 -5.41
CA ALA A 384 16.57 9.55 -5.06
C ALA A 384 17.23 8.32 -5.71
N LEU A 385 17.65 8.46 -6.97
CA LEU A 385 18.41 7.42 -7.68
C LEU A 385 19.78 7.20 -7.03
N ASP A 386 20.50 8.30 -6.68
CA ASP A 386 21.76 8.23 -5.94
C ASP A 386 21.61 7.50 -4.59
N LEU A 387 20.56 7.83 -3.82
CA LEU A 387 20.30 7.15 -2.54
C LEU A 387 20.07 5.66 -2.75
N THR A 388 19.25 5.29 -3.73
CA THR A 388 18.95 3.89 -4.02
C THR A 388 20.20 3.13 -4.46
N GLN A 389 20.98 3.67 -5.40
CA GLN A 389 22.25 3.09 -5.85
C GLN A 389 23.25 2.96 -4.69
N ALA A 390 23.44 4.03 -3.92
CA ALA A 390 24.36 4.05 -2.78
C ALA A 390 24.00 3.01 -1.72
N MET A 391 22.71 2.85 -1.40
CA MET A 391 22.25 1.84 -0.44
C MET A 391 22.52 0.41 -0.93
N VAL A 392 22.30 0.15 -2.21
CA VAL A 392 22.59 -1.18 -2.80
C VAL A 392 24.09 -1.46 -2.76
N GLU A 393 24.92 -0.55 -3.24
CA GLU A 393 26.38 -0.75 -3.27
C GLU A 393 26.98 -0.82 -1.87
N TYR A 394 26.56 0.04 -0.94
CA TYR A 394 26.98 0.01 0.45
C TYR A 394 26.68 -1.35 1.09
N THR A 395 25.44 -1.81 0.98
CA THR A 395 25.03 -3.07 1.63
C THR A 395 25.59 -4.32 0.96
N ARG A 396 26.13 -4.19 -0.25
CA ARG A 396 26.87 -5.25 -0.95
C ARG A 396 28.16 -5.60 -0.20
N GLU A 397 28.90 -4.59 0.23
CA GLU A 397 30.21 -4.70 0.87
C GLU A 397 30.13 -4.99 2.38
N VAL A 398 29.03 -4.66 3.04
CA VAL A 398 28.85 -4.85 4.50
C VAL A 398 28.88 -6.34 4.87
N ARG A 399 29.80 -6.70 5.77
CA ARG A 399 29.95 -8.07 6.30
C ARG A 399 29.08 -8.25 7.56
N LEU A 400 28.90 -9.51 7.97
CA LEU A 400 28.14 -9.82 9.20
C LEU A 400 28.79 -9.19 10.44
N SER A 401 30.13 -9.20 10.52
CA SER A 401 30.89 -8.51 11.59
C SER A 401 30.56 -7.02 11.67
N ASP A 402 30.45 -6.36 10.52
CA ASP A 402 30.18 -4.93 10.42
C ASP A 402 28.73 -4.63 10.84
N VAL A 403 27.78 -5.51 10.52
CA VAL A 403 26.39 -5.42 11.01
C VAL A 403 26.34 -5.47 12.53
N LEU A 404 27.13 -6.34 13.15
CA LEU A 404 27.21 -6.44 14.61
C LEU A 404 27.84 -5.19 15.26
N MET A 405 28.71 -4.47 14.53
CA MET A 405 29.31 -3.20 14.95
C MET A 405 28.43 -1.97 14.63
N GLY A 406 27.24 -2.16 14.03
CA GLY A 406 26.32 -1.08 13.74
C GLY A 406 26.37 -0.54 12.31
N ALA A 407 26.97 -1.24 11.35
CA ALA A 407 27.09 -0.77 9.95
C ALA A 407 25.74 -0.53 9.22
N LEU A 408 24.61 -0.96 9.78
CA LEU A 408 23.29 -0.65 9.22
C LEU A 408 22.60 0.53 9.92
N THR A 409 23.34 1.37 10.62
CA THR A 409 22.86 2.66 11.12
C THR A 409 23.04 3.76 10.07
N TRP A 410 22.30 4.86 10.26
CA TRP A 410 22.36 6.01 9.35
C TRP A 410 23.76 6.64 9.31
N GLU A 411 24.43 6.73 10.44
CA GLU A 411 25.73 7.35 10.60
C GLU A 411 26.78 6.66 9.71
N TRP A 412 26.84 5.35 9.74
CA TRP A 412 27.76 4.58 8.89
C TRP A 412 27.47 4.73 7.41
N PHE A 413 26.19 4.74 7.05
CA PHE A 413 25.79 4.96 5.66
C PHE A 413 26.10 6.39 5.20
N ALA A 414 25.86 7.40 6.06
CA ALA A 414 26.17 8.80 5.75
C ALA A 414 27.68 9.00 5.55
N ASP A 415 28.52 8.37 6.36
CA ASP A 415 29.99 8.36 6.19
C ASP A 415 30.40 7.76 4.85
N TYR A 416 29.77 6.67 4.47
CA TYR A 416 29.99 6.08 3.14
C TYR A 416 29.63 7.07 2.02
N VAL A 417 28.49 7.76 2.10
CA VAL A 417 28.08 8.75 1.10
C VAL A 417 29.07 9.92 1.05
N VAL A 418 29.50 10.44 2.20
CA VAL A 418 30.51 11.51 2.27
C VAL A 418 31.80 11.09 1.61
N SER A 419 32.25 9.87 1.88
CA SER A 419 33.49 9.32 1.31
C SER A 419 33.39 9.07 -0.21
N ASN A 420 32.17 8.94 -0.72
CA ASN A 420 31.86 8.69 -2.13
C ASN A 420 31.06 9.81 -2.79
N ASN A 421 31.18 11.06 -2.29
CA ASN A 421 30.39 12.20 -2.75
C ASN A 421 30.54 12.50 -4.25
N GLY A 422 31.67 12.16 -4.86
CA GLY A 422 31.89 12.28 -6.29
C GLY A 422 31.05 11.31 -7.13
N LEU A 423 30.64 10.17 -6.55
CA LEU A 423 29.77 9.20 -7.20
C LEU A 423 28.27 9.56 -7.00
N TYR A 424 27.94 10.18 -5.88
CA TYR A 424 26.58 10.50 -5.46
C TYR A 424 26.40 12.00 -5.11
N PRO A 425 26.70 12.93 -6.03
CA PRO A 425 26.75 14.36 -5.70
C PRO A 425 25.38 14.95 -5.37
N ASP A 426 24.30 14.49 -6.01
CA ASP A 426 22.94 15.01 -5.72
C ASP A 426 22.42 14.49 -4.37
N LEU A 427 22.75 13.24 -4.02
CA LEU A 427 22.49 12.70 -2.69
C LEU A 427 23.25 13.50 -1.62
N TYR A 428 24.56 13.67 -1.78
CA TYR A 428 25.41 14.42 -0.84
C TYR A 428 24.88 15.84 -0.62
N ASN A 429 24.63 16.59 -1.69
CA ASN A 429 24.08 17.94 -1.64
C ASN A 429 22.71 18.01 -0.94
N ARG A 430 21.86 17.01 -1.15
CA ARG A 430 20.56 16.95 -0.48
C ARG A 430 20.70 16.64 1.00
N LEU A 431 21.56 15.68 1.38
CA LEU A 431 21.81 15.33 2.78
C LEU A 431 22.38 16.51 3.56
N ASP A 432 23.34 17.24 2.98
CA ASP A 432 23.92 18.45 3.57
C ASP A 432 22.85 19.54 3.78
N LYS A 433 22.02 19.79 2.77
CA LYS A 433 20.95 20.81 2.81
C LYS A 433 19.89 20.55 3.88
N ILE A 434 19.63 19.30 4.25
CA ILE A 434 18.57 18.92 5.20
C ILE A 434 19.12 18.47 6.56
N ASP A 435 20.39 18.77 6.87
CA ASP A 435 21.07 18.36 8.10
C ASP A 435 20.96 16.86 8.41
N LEU A 436 21.14 16.01 7.42
CA LEU A 436 21.25 14.56 7.57
C LEU A 436 22.69 14.05 7.48
N VAL A 437 23.64 14.94 7.16
CA VAL A 437 25.06 14.72 7.26
C VAL A 437 25.62 15.78 8.19
N ASP A 438 25.91 15.42 9.42
CA ASP A 438 26.67 16.28 10.32
C ASP A 438 28.16 15.96 10.17
N ILE A 439 28.78 16.61 9.20
CA ILE A 439 30.23 16.47 8.91
C ILE A 439 31.09 16.93 10.11
N LYS A 440 30.52 17.68 11.05
CA LYS A 440 31.27 18.26 12.18
C LYS A 440 31.22 17.40 13.44
N ASN A 441 30.25 16.50 13.57
CA ASN A 441 29.98 15.74 14.79
C ASN A 441 29.99 14.21 14.62
N LEU A 442 30.45 13.71 13.48
CA LEU A 442 30.59 12.26 13.30
C LEU A 442 31.68 11.74 14.27
N PRO A 443 31.43 10.69 15.04
CA PRO A 443 32.45 10.08 15.86
C PRO A 443 33.61 9.63 14.94
N LYS A 444 34.78 10.20 15.16
CA LYS A 444 35.99 9.74 14.48
C LYS A 444 36.22 8.28 14.86
N ILE A 445 35.92 7.37 13.97
CA ILE A 445 36.30 5.97 14.10
C ILE A 445 37.80 5.96 13.88
N ASN A 446 38.53 5.77 15.00
CA ASN A 446 39.97 5.50 14.93
C ASN A 446 40.18 4.21 14.16
N ALA A 447 40.94 4.30 13.06
CA ALA A 447 41.32 3.23 12.18
C ALA A 447 42.10 2.11 12.92
#